data_186e754a48ce86149c1442da9aea5ca6
#
_entry.id   186e754a48ce86149c1442da9aea5ca6
#
_cell.length_a   1.000
_cell.length_b   1.000
_cell.length_c   1.000
_cell.angle_alpha   90.00
_cell.angle_beta   90.00
_cell.angle_gamma   90.00
#
_symmetry.space_group_name_H-M   'P 1'
#
loop_
_entity.id
_entity.type
_entity.pdbx_description
1 polymer ?
#
loop_
_entity_poly.entity_id
_entity_poly.type
_entity_poly.pdbx_seq_one_letter_code
_entity_poly.pdbx_strand_id
1 'polypeptide(L)'
;GNNNFEYDLVDIVRQAVAEKGRLVYSVVTSAYLAGEKELFKAASSRFLHLIELQDSLLGTRDEFRLEKWIGMARNMGKTDAEKDWLEWNARVQITTWGNRQAADAGGLRDYAHKEWNGLLKDFYYLRWKAYFDYLEAKLNGQEPENIDFYALEEAWTQKQNPYLQEAEGEATSMAQTIYRKIFH
;
A
#
# COMPACT_ATOMS: atom_id res chain seq x y z
N GLY A 1 14.89 -24.04 3.59
CA GLY A 1 13.79 -23.60 4.44
C GLY A 1 12.51 -24.35 4.12
N ASN A 2 11.59 -24.40 5.06
CA ASN A 2 10.26 -24.98 4.80
C ASN A 2 9.42 -23.89 4.13
N ASN A 3 9.19 -24.01 2.83
CA ASN A 3 8.49 -23.04 2.02
C ASN A 3 7.10 -22.68 2.58
N ASN A 4 6.35 -23.67 3.08
CA ASN A 4 5.03 -23.45 3.68
C ASN A 4 5.12 -22.68 5.01
N PHE A 5 6.12 -23.00 5.84
CA PHE A 5 6.33 -22.25 7.10
C PHE A 5 6.61 -20.76 6.85
N GLU A 6 7.45 -20.44 5.89
CA GLU A 6 7.76 -19.03 5.57
C GLU A 6 6.56 -18.30 4.98
N TYR A 7 5.77 -18.96 4.15
CA TYR A 7 4.51 -18.40 3.65
C TYR A 7 3.55 -18.08 4.80
N ASP A 8 3.29 -19.06 5.68
CA ASP A 8 2.40 -18.88 6.83
C ASP A 8 2.93 -17.80 7.79
N LEU A 9 4.23 -17.75 8.01
CA LEU A 9 4.87 -16.73 8.85
C LEU A 9 4.62 -15.33 8.29
N VAL A 10 4.84 -15.13 6.99
CA VAL A 10 4.61 -13.82 6.35
C VAL A 10 3.13 -13.45 6.42
N ASP A 11 2.21 -14.39 6.19
CA ASP A 11 0.77 -14.13 6.25
C ASP A 11 0.31 -13.75 7.67
N ILE A 12 0.79 -14.44 8.69
CA ILE A 12 0.47 -14.12 10.10
C ILE A 12 1.05 -12.77 10.51
N VAL A 13 2.31 -12.49 10.18
CA VAL A 13 2.97 -11.23 10.54
C VAL A 13 2.34 -10.05 9.79
N ARG A 14 1.96 -10.22 8.53
CA ARG A 14 1.19 -9.24 7.77
C ARG A 14 -0.09 -8.83 8.50
N GLN A 15 -0.86 -9.80 8.99
CA GLN A 15 -2.07 -9.53 9.78
C GLN A 15 -1.77 -8.79 11.08
N ALA A 16 -0.71 -9.18 11.79
CA ALA A 16 -0.28 -8.50 13.02
C ALA A 16 0.10 -7.03 12.77
N VAL A 17 0.77 -6.74 11.63
CA VAL A 17 1.09 -5.36 11.23
C VAL A 17 -0.18 -4.57 10.92
N ALA A 18 -1.14 -5.16 10.20
CA ALA A 18 -2.42 -4.52 9.88
C ALA A 18 -3.22 -4.19 11.15
N GLU A 19 -3.31 -5.12 12.11
CA GLU A 19 -3.96 -4.88 13.42
C GLU A 19 -3.25 -3.76 14.20
N LYS A 20 -1.92 -3.72 14.20
CA LYS A 20 -1.16 -2.61 14.79
C LYS A 20 -1.45 -1.29 14.09
N GLY A 21 -1.55 -1.31 12.76
CA GLY A 21 -1.93 -0.15 11.95
C GLY A 21 -3.29 0.41 12.36
N ARG A 22 -4.28 -0.44 12.60
CA ARG A 22 -5.61 -0.04 13.09
C ARG A 22 -5.54 0.67 14.44
N LEU A 23 -4.72 0.15 15.37
CA LEU A 23 -4.52 0.78 16.68
C LEU A 23 -3.80 2.13 16.56
N VAL A 24 -2.76 2.23 15.72
CA VAL A 24 -2.06 3.50 15.48
C VAL A 24 -2.98 4.52 14.81
N TYR A 25 -3.82 4.09 13.87
CA TYR A 25 -4.79 4.96 13.22
C TYR A 25 -5.82 5.53 14.21
N SER A 26 -6.23 4.78 15.22
CA SER A 26 -7.10 5.30 16.27
C SER A 26 -6.44 6.45 17.06
N VAL A 27 -5.13 6.37 17.28
CA VAL A 27 -4.36 7.46 17.90
C VAL A 27 -4.28 8.68 16.97
N VAL A 28 -4.04 8.46 15.66
CA VAL A 28 -4.07 9.54 14.65
C VAL A 28 -5.40 10.29 14.69
N THR A 29 -6.52 9.54 14.68
CA THR A 29 -7.87 10.15 14.71
C THR A 29 -8.11 10.91 16.01
N SER A 30 -7.77 10.34 17.16
CA SER A 30 -7.94 10.99 18.46
C SER A 30 -7.10 12.27 18.58
N ALA A 31 -5.84 12.24 18.14
CA ALA A 31 -4.95 13.40 18.14
C ALA A 31 -5.47 14.52 17.21
N TYR A 32 -5.98 14.15 16.04
CA TYR A 32 -6.59 15.11 15.12
C TYR A 32 -7.80 15.81 15.75
N LEU A 33 -8.73 15.05 16.33
CA LEU A 33 -9.94 15.59 16.96
C LEU A 33 -9.63 16.46 18.19
N ALA A 34 -8.55 16.14 18.92
CA ALA A 34 -8.10 16.91 20.07
C ALA A 34 -7.24 18.13 19.70
N GLY A 35 -6.85 18.29 18.44
CA GLY A 35 -5.95 19.36 18.01
C GLY A 35 -4.50 19.18 18.43
N GLU A 36 -4.09 17.96 18.81
CA GLU A 36 -2.76 17.62 19.31
C GLU A 36 -1.77 17.39 18.15
N LYS A 37 -1.22 18.46 17.59
CA LYS A 37 -0.41 18.46 16.37
C LYS A 37 0.81 17.52 16.42
N GLU A 38 1.57 17.55 17.50
CA GLU A 38 2.78 16.73 17.65
C GLU A 38 2.44 15.25 17.75
N LEU A 39 1.39 14.91 18.49
CA LEU A 39 0.93 13.52 18.59
C LEU A 39 0.37 13.03 17.24
N PHE A 40 -0.41 13.86 16.53
CA PHE A 40 -0.89 13.57 15.19
C PHE A 40 0.27 13.26 14.24
N LYS A 41 1.28 14.11 14.19
CA LYS A 41 2.46 13.94 13.34
C LYS A 41 3.24 12.66 13.66
N ALA A 42 3.46 12.39 14.94
CA ALA A 42 4.16 11.19 15.38
C ALA A 42 3.36 9.91 15.02
N ALA A 43 2.04 9.92 15.26
CA ALA A 43 1.20 8.76 14.98
C ALA A 43 1.00 8.51 13.47
N SER A 44 0.79 9.56 12.66
CA SER A 44 0.69 9.43 11.19
C SER A 44 1.99 8.93 10.56
N SER A 45 3.14 9.45 11.01
CA SER A 45 4.46 8.93 10.58
C SER A 45 4.65 7.46 10.97
N ARG A 46 4.22 7.07 12.17
CA ARG A 46 4.26 5.69 12.61
C ARG A 46 3.38 4.78 11.74
N PHE A 47 2.19 5.24 11.39
CA PHE A 47 1.29 4.49 10.51
C PHE A 47 1.91 4.27 9.14
N LEU A 48 2.47 5.30 8.52
CA LEU A 48 3.15 5.20 7.23
C LEU A 48 4.35 4.25 7.30
N HIS A 49 5.12 4.28 8.39
CA HIS A 49 6.23 3.35 8.59
C HIS A 49 5.77 1.88 8.70
N LEU A 50 4.58 1.61 9.26
CA LEU A 50 4.03 0.25 9.27
C LEU A 50 3.73 -0.26 7.86
N ILE A 51 3.25 0.60 6.95
CA ILE A 51 3.06 0.24 5.53
C ILE A 51 4.40 -0.14 4.89
N GLU A 52 5.47 0.62 5.13
CA GLU A 52 6.81 0.32 4.60
C GLU A 52 7.36 -1.00 5.14
N LEU A 53 7.17 -1.27 6.43
CA LEU A 53 7.59 -2.54 7.04
C LEU A 53 6.82 -3.73 6.45
N GLN A 54 5.52 -3.57 6.25
CA GLN A 54 4.70 -4.62 5.63
C GLN A 54 5.09 -4.84 4.17
N ASP A 55 5.35 -3.78 3.41
CA ASP A 55 5.85 -3.88 2.04
C ASP A 55 7.15 -4.67 1.98
N SER A 56 8.09 -4.36 2.87
CA SER A 56 9.37 -5.08 2.94
C SER A 56 9.21 -6.55 3.32
N LEU A 57 8.29 -6.87 4.26
CA LEU A 57 7.97 -8.26 4.62
C LEU A 57 7.43 -9.04 3.41
N LEU A 58 6.48 -8.46 2.70
CA LEU A 58 5.84 -9.09 1.55
C LEU A 58 6.83 -9.29 0.38
N GLY A 59 7.87 -8.44 0.29
CA GLY A 59 8.95 -8.58 -0.69
C GLY A 59 9.84 -9.79 -0.48
N THR A 60 9.80 -10.44 0.69
CA THR A 60 10.56 -11.66 0.97
C THR A 60 9.96 -12.93 0.33
N ARG A 61 8.77 -12.83 -0.28
CA ARG A 61 8.05 -13.97 -0.85
C ARG A 61 7.46 -13.64 -2.22
N ASP A 62 7.68 -14.53 -3.18
CA ASP A 62 7.20 -14.38 -4.55
C ASP A 62 5.69 -14.24 -4.66
N GLU A 63 4.95 -14.91 -3.78
CA GLU A 63 3.49 -14.94 -3.80
C GLU A 63 2.85 -13.59 -3.51
N PHE A 64 3.60 -12.70 -2.83
CA PHE A 64 3.10 -11.41 -2.38
C PHE A 64 3.72 -10.21 -3.12
N ARG A 65 4.25 -10.40 -4.34
CA ARG A 65 4.88 -9.34 -5.12
C ARG A 65 3.98 -8.85 -6.25
N LEU A 66 3.86 -7.53 -6.36
CA LEU A 66 3.12 -6.87 -7.45
C LEU A 66 3.69 -7.21 -8.83
N GLU A 67 5.03 -7.31 -8.93
CA GLU A 67 5.70 -7.63 -10.20
C GLU A 67 5.22 -8.94 -10.81
N LYS A 68 4.93 -9.93 -9.98
CA LYS A 68 4.40 -11.21 -10.48
C LYS A 68 3.08 -11.04 -11.24
N TRP A 69 2.20 -10.19 -10.74
CA TRP A 69 0.93 -9.87 -11.38
C TRP A 69 1.13 -9.05 -12.66
N ILE A 70 1.94 -8.00 -12.59
CA ILE A 70 2.24 -7.13 -13.73
C ILE A 70 3.02 -7.89 -14.80
N GLY A 71 4.06 -8.64 -14.41
CA GLY A 71 4.88 -9.43 -15.31
C GLY A 71 4.08 -10.48 -16.08
N MET A 72 3.14 -11.18 -15.41
CA MET A 72 2.24 -12.11 -16.10
C MET A 72 1.39 -11.40 -17.14
N ALA A 73 0.84 -10.24 -16.83
CA ALA A 73 0.04 -9.46 -17.77
C ALA A 73 0.88 -9.01 -18.98
N ARG A 74 2.07 -8.44 -18.75
CA ARG A 74 2.99 -8.02 -19.81
C ARG A 74 3.41 -9.18 -20.71
N ASN A 75 3.66 -10.36 -20.15
CA ASN A 75 4.09 -11.55 -20.90
C ASN A 75 3.02 -12.08 -21.87
N MET A 76 1.77 -11.64 -21.76
CA MET A 76 0.71 -11.96 -22.72
C MET A 76 0.77 -11.09 -23.99
N GLY A 77 1.44 -9.93 -23.93
CA GLY A 77 1.58 -9.01 -25.05
C GLY A 77 2.72 -9.41 -26.00
N LYS A 78 2.50 -9.23 -27.29
CA LYS A 78 3.48 -9.53 -28.36
C LYS A 78 4.32 -8.33 -28.74
N THR A 79 3.76 -7.13 -28.65
CA THR A 79 4.42 -5.86 -28.91
C THR A 79 4.55 -5.05 -27.62
N ASP A 80 5.45 -4.06 -27.60
CA ASP A 80 5.61 -3.22 -26.41
C ASP A 80 4.32 -2.44 -26.10
N ALA A 81 3.62 -1.96 -27.12
CA ALA A 81 2.33 -1.30 -26.93
C ALA A 81 1.26 -2.23 -26.31
N GLU A 82 1.21 -3.50 -26.72
CA GLU A 82 0.33 -4.48 -26.07
C GLU A 82 0.73 -4.77 -24.63
N LYS A 83 2.04 -4.89 -24.35
CA LYS A 83 2.53 -5.10 -22.98
C LYS A 83 2.16 -3.93 -22.07
N ASP A 84 2.33 -2.70 -22.54
CA ASP A 84 2.02 -1.50 -21.78
C ASP A 84 0.51 -1.37 -21.53
N TRP A 85 -0.31 -1.69 -22.50
CA TRP A 85 -1.76 -1.73 -22.33
C TRP A 85 -2.22 -2.81 -21.34
N LEU A 86 -1.62 -4.01 -21.39
CA LEU A 86 -1.92 -5.09 -20.48
C LEU A 86 -1.45 -4.79 -19.05
N GLU A 87 -0.30 -4.14 -18.87
CA GLU A 87 0.13 -3.63 -17.58
C GLU A 87 -0.85 -2.60 -17.02
N TRP A 88 -1.22 -1.60 -17.81
CA TRP A 88 -2.21 -0.61 -17.40
C TRP A 88 -3.52 -1.28 -16.94
N ASN A 89 -4.04 -2.22 -17.74
CA ASN A 89 -5.25 -2.96 -17.38
C ASN A 89 -5.09 -3.78 -16.09
N ALA A 90 -3.94 -4.43 -15.90
CA ALA A 90 -3.63 -5.18 -14.68
C ALA A 90 -3.60 -4.27 -13.44
N ARG A 91 -3.06 -3.04 -13.58
CA ARG A 91 -3.05 -2.03 -12.50
C ARG A 91 -4.46 -1.53 -12.19
N VAL A 92 -5.26 -1.24 -13.20
CA VAL A 92 -6.67 -0.83 -13.05
C VAL A 92 -7.47 -1.88 -12.28
N GLN A 93 -7.32 -3.16 -12.61
CA GLN A 93 -8.08 -4.25 -11.96
C GLN A 93 -7.85 -4.37 -10.45
N ILE A 94 -6.70 -3.95 -9.96
CA ILE A 94 -6.37 -4.05 -8.52
C ILE A 94 -6.48 -2.72 -7.78
N THR A 95 -6.90 -1.64 -8.45
CA THR A 95 -7.01 -0.30 -7.86
C THR A 95 -8.34 0.37 -8.20
N THR A 96 -8.42 1.18 -9.27
CA THR A 96 -9.62 1.92 -9.63
C THR A 96 -10.76 1.04 -10.14
N TRP A 97 -10.46 -0.14 -10.65
CA TRP A 97 -11.36 -1.10 -11.30
C TRP A 97 -12.04 -0.59 -12.58
N GLY A 98 -11.98 0.69 -12.89
CA GLY A 98 -12.57 1.28 -14.07
C GLY A 98 -12.46 2.80 -14.08
N ASN A 99 -13.35 3.44 -14.83
CA ASN A 99 -13.42 4.89 -14.87
C ASN A 99 -13.98 5.47 -13.56
N ARG A 100 -13.92 6.78 -13.41
CA ARG A 100 -14.38 7.51 -12.21
C ARG A 100 -15.81 7.11 -11.78
N GLN A 101 -16.73 6.98 -12.72
CA GLN A 101 -18.10 6.61 -12.39
C GLN A 101 -18.20 5.19 -11.79
N ALA A 102 -17.50 4.23 -12.38
CA ALA A 102 -17.46 2.86 -11.85
C ALA A 102 -16.75 2.80 -10.50
N ALA A 103 -15.65 3.51 -10.34
CA ALA A 103 -14.85 3.53 -9.12
C ALA A 103 -15.59 4.20 -7.96
N ASP A 104 -16.16 5.38 -8.16
CA ASP A 104 -16.79 6.20 -7.11
C ASP A 104 -18.26 5.82 -6.88
N ALA A 105 -19.10 5.97 -7.92
CA ALA A 105 -20.55 5.70 -7.81
C ALA A 105 -20.88 4.21 -7.81
N GLY A 106 -20.09 3.39 -8.53
CA GLY A 106 -20.24 1.92 -8.55
C GLY A 106 -19.66 1.20 -7.36
N GLY A 107 -18.90 1.88 -6.49
CA GLY A 107 -18.27 1.29 -5.31
C GLY A 107 -17.21 0.24 -5.61
N LEU A 108 -16.60 0.27 -6.80
CA LEU A 108 -15.64 -0.74 -7.25
C LEU A 108 -14.19 -0.39 -6.93
N ARG A 109 -13.93 0.85 -6.49
CA ARG A 109 -12.59 1.27 -6.10
C ARG A 109 -12.04 0.34 -5.02
N ASP A 110 -10.80 -0.12 -5.24
CA ASP A 110 -10.07 -0.96 -4.30
C ASP A 110 -10.77 -2.28 -3.92
N TYR A 111 -11.65 -2.77 -4.81
CA TYR A 111 -12.39 -4.02 -4.59
C TYR A 111 -11.47 -5.22 -4.36
N ALA A 112 -10.30 -5.24 -5.00
CA ALA A 112 -9.36 -6.36 -4.91
C ALA A 112 -8.64 -6.45 -3.56
N HIS A 113 -8.49 -5.35 -2.81
CA HIS A 113 -7.85 -5.27 -1.50
C HIS A 113 -6.52 -6.03 -1.40
N LYS A 114 -5.64 -5.85 -2.40
CA LYS A 114 -4.37 -6.59 -2.45
C LYS A 114 -3.32 -5.97 -1.56
N GLU A 115 -2.76 -6.75 -0.67
CA GLU A 115 -1.59 -6.41 0.11
C GLU A 115 -0.37 -7.08 -0.52
N TRP A 116 0.32 -6.36 -1.42
CA TRP A 116 1.50 -6.84 -2.12
C TRP A 116 2.68 -5.88 -1.98
N ASN A 117 3.89 -6.44 -1.92
CA ASN A 117 5.12 -5.65 -2.06
C ASN A 117 5.07 -4.85 -3.36
N GLY A 118 5.51 -3.60 -3.29
CA GLY A 118 5.41 -2.63 -4.37
C GLY A 118 4.07 -1.91 -4.39
N LEU A 119 2.94 -2.59 -4.25
CA LEU A 119 1.62 -1.95 -4.20
C LEU A 119 1.42 -1.17 -2.89
N LEU A 120 1.82 -1.74 -1.76
CA LEU A 120 1.71 -1.04 -0.47
C LEU A 120 2.52 0.25 -0.47
N LYS A 121 3.78 0.20 -0.88
CA LYS A 121 4.69 1.34 -0.86
C LYS A 121 4.37 2.38 -1.94
N ASP A 122 3.98 1.96 -3.15
CA ASP A 122 3.85 2.84 -4.30
C ASP A 122 2.42 3.35 -4.53
N PHE A 123 1.41 2.70 -3.93
CA PHE A 123 0.01 3.05 -4.07
C PHE A 123 -0.63 3.41 -2.72
N TYR A 124 -0.73 2.47 -1.78
CA TYR A 124 -1.42 2.71 -0.50
C TYR A 124 -0.71 3.73 0.39
N TYR A 125 0.62 3.70 0.44
CA TYR A 125 1.40 4.69 1.16
C TYR A 125 1.10 6.11 0.68
N LEU A 126 1.05 6.33 -0.64
CA LEU A 126 0.77 7.64 -1.22
C LEU A 126 -0.64 8.13 -0.91
N ARG A 127 -1.64 7.24 -0.91
CA ARG A 127 -3.02 7.56 -0.51
C ARG A 127 -3.10 8.01 0.94
N TRP A 128 -2.50 7.24 1.85
CA TRP A 128 -2.48 7.56 3.26
C TRP A 128 -1.68 8.82 3.55
N LYS A 129 -0.54 9.00 2.87
CA LYS A 129 0.26 10.22 3.00
C LYS A 129 -0.53 11.45 2.57
N ALA A 130 -1.17 11.43 1.41
CA ALA A 130 -2.01 12.53 0.94
C ALA A 130 -3.12 12.86 1.94
N TYR A 131 -3.76 11.85 2.54
CA TYR A 131 -4.78 12.04 3.55
C TYR A 131 -4.22 12.68 4.83
N PHE A 132 -3.07 12.22 5.31
CA PHE A 132 -2.46 12.81 6.51
C PHE A 132 -1.93 14.22 6.27
N ASP A 133 -1.35 14.50 5.11
CA ASP A 133 -0.93 15.86 4.72
C ASP A 133 -2.14 16.81 4.69
N TYR A 134 -3.27 16.37 4.17
CA TYR A 134 -4.52 17.14 4.17
C TYR A 134 -5.02 17.43 5.60
N LEU A 135 -5.02 16.44 6.48
CA LEU A 135 -5.43 16.61 7.87
C LEU A 135 -4.45 17.52 8.65
N GLU A 136 -3.14 17.38 8.42
CA GLU A 136 -2.11 18.24 9.02
C GLU A 136 -2.29 19.69 8.60
N ALA A 137 -2.56 19.94 7.31
CA ALA A 137 -2.84 21.29 6.83
C ALA A 137 -4.06 21.91 7.55
N LYS A 138 -5.14 21.13 7.74
CA LYS A 138 -6.31 21.57 8.51
C LYS A 138 -5.98 21.88 9.97
N LEU A 139 -5.21 21.02 10.64
CA LEU A 139 -4.73 21.26 12.00
C LEU A 139 -3.90 22.55 12.12
N ASN A 140 -3.25 22.94 11.03
CA ASN A 140 -2.48 24.17 10.96
C ASN A 140 -3.30 25.41 10.56
N GLY A 141 -4.64 25.26 10.47
CA GLY A 141 -5.55 26.36 10.14
C GLY A 141 -5.56 26.73 8.66
N GLN A 142 -5.08 25.83 7.80
CA GLN A 142 -5.15 25.99 6.35
C GLN A 142 -6.49 25.44 5.80
N GLU A 143 -6.86 25.89 4.62
CA GLU A 143 -8.03 25.41 3.86
C GLU A 143 -7.55 24.65 2.60
N PRO A 144 -7.02 23.42 2.75
CA PRO A 144 -6.54 22.65 1.60
C PRO A 144 -7.71 22.23 0.70
N GLU A 145 -7.45 22.13 -0.59
CA GLU A 145 -8.41 21.53 -1.54
C GLU A 145 -8.71 20.06 -1.17
N ASN A 146 -9.93 19.62 -1.45
CA ASN A 146 -10.30 18.23 -1.23
C ASN A 146 -9.46 17.30 -2.08
N ILE A 147 -9.05 16.17 -1.51
CA ILE A 147 -8.24 15.18 -2.22
C ILE A 147 -9.09 14.50 -3.29
N ASP A 148 -8.66 14.59 -4.53
CA ASP A 148 -9.19 13.76 -5.61
C ASP A 148 -8.47 12.40 -5.61
N PHE A 149 -8.97 11.48 -4.80
CA PHE A 149 -8.40 10.13 -4.70
C PHE A 149 -8.46 9.38 -6.02
N TYR A 150 -9.50 9.57 -6.83
CA TYR A 150 -9.56 8.91 -8.13
C TYR A 150 -8.42 9.38 -9.05
N ALA A 151 -8.20 10.69 -9.15
CA ALA A 151 -7.11 11.22 -9.97
C ALA A 151 -5.73 10.72 -9.51
N LEU A 152 -5.50 10.65 -8.19
CA LEU A 152 -4.26 10.11 -7.63
C LEU A 152 -4.06 8.64 -8.01
N GLU A 153 -5.11 7.84 -7.92
CA GLU A 153 -5.12 6.42 -8.23
C GLU A 153 -5.00 6.16 -9.73
N GLU A 154 -5.72 6.92 -10.56
CA GLU A 154 -5.62 6.84 -12.01
C GLU A 154 -4.21 7.18 -12.49
N ALA A 155 -3.58 8.22 -11.93
CA ALA A 155 -2.19 8.57 -12.23
C ALA A 155 -1.22 7.41 -11.91
N TRP A 156 -1.49 6.64 -10.84
CA TRP A 156 -0.69 5.45 -10.53
C TRP A 156 -0.85 4.35 -11.59
N THR A 157 -2.05 4.16 -12.15
CA THR A 157 -2.26 3.12 -13.19
C THR A 157 -1.48 3.41 -14.46
N GLN A 158 -1.10 4.66 -14.71
CA GLN A 158 -0.33 5.09 -15.89
C GLN A 158 1.19 4.95 -15.70
N LYS A 159 1.65 4.59 -14.49
CA LYS A 159 3.09 4.42 -14.22
C LYS A 159 3.62 3.12 -14.83
N GLN A 160 4.91 3.14 -15.15
CA GLN A 160 5.68 1.97 -15.59
C GLN A 160 6.91 1.80 -14.69
N ASN A 161 6.71 1.84 -13.37
CA ASN A 161 7.80 1.68 -12.42
C ASN A 161 8.29 0.25 -12.39
N PRO A 162 9.62 0.03 -12.37
CA PRO A 162 10.15 -1.30 -12.10
C PRO A 162 9.87 -1.71 -10.65
N TYR A 163 9.53 -2.96 -10.45
CA TYR A 163 9.39 -3.58 -9.14
C TYR A 163 10.40 -4.70 -8.96
N LEU A 164 10.49 -5.25 -7.76
CA LEU A 164 11.38 -6.37 -7.46
C LEU A 164 11.07 -7.56 -8.38
N GLN A 165 12.07 -7.98 -9.16
CA GLN A 165 11.94 -9.11 -10.09
C GLN A 165 11.96 -10.47 -9.37
N GLU A 166 12.65 -10.54 -8.23
CA GLU A 166 12.76 -11.72 -7.38
C GLU A 166 12.48 -11.33 -5.93
N ALA A 167 12.14 -12.31 -5.09
CA ALA A 167 12.00 -12.09 -3.65
C ALA A 167 13.35 -11.69 -3.04
N GLU A 168 13.34 -10.68 -2.18
CA GLU A 168 14.55 -10.16 -1.53
C GLU A 168 14.47 -10.30 -0.01
N GLY A 169 15.58 -10.74 0.58
CA GLY A 169 15.70 -10.91 2.03
C GLY A 169 15.17 -12.25 2.51
N GLU A 170 15.10 -12.40 3.83
CA GLU A 170 14.71 -13.63 4.50
C GLU A 170 13.50 -13.37 5.40
N ALA A 171 12.44 -14.14 5.20
CA ALA A 171 11.14 -13.95 5.86
C ALA A 171 11.24 -13.97 7.39
N THR A 172 12.00 -14.91 7.95
CA THR A 172 12.18 -15.05 9.41
C THR A 172 12.89 -13.84 10.02
N SER A 173 13.97 -13.37 9.39
CA SER A 173 14.71 -12.19 9.85
C SER A 173 13.87 -10.92 9.78
N MET A 174 13.07 -10.77 8.71
CA MET A 174 12.17 -9.63 8.56
C MET A 174 11.04 -9.68 9.59
N ALA A 175 10.43 -10.84 9.82
CA ALA A 175 9.41 -11.05 10.84
C ALA A 175 9.93 -10.71 12.25
N GLN A 176 11.14 -11.14 12.61
CA GLN A 176 11.79 -10.79 13.88
C GLN A 176 12.03 -9.28 14.01
N THR A 177 12.47 -8.63 12.93
CA THR A 177 12.70 -7.20 12.90
C THR A 177 11.39 -6.43 13.12
N ILE A 178 10.33 -6.84 12.45
CA ILE A 178 8.99 -6.26 12.61
C ILE A 178 8.49 -6.46 14.04
N TYR A 179 8.61 -7.68 14.59
CA TYR A 179 8.20 -7.98 15.97
C TYR A 179 8.83 -7.00 16.96
N ARG A 180 10.15 -6.80 16.88
CA ARG A 180 10.87 -5.84 17.74
C ARG A 180 10.37 -4.40 17.58
N LYS A 181 10.11 -3.97 16.36
CA LYS A 181 9.66 -2.59 16.07
C LYS A 181 8.19 -2.32 16.45
N ILE A 182 7.35 -3.34 16.47
CA ILE A 182 5.92 -3.20 16.75
C ILE A 182 5.61 -3.35 18.23
N PHE A 183 6.31 -4.24 18.94
CA PHE A 183 5.98 -4.63 20.31
C PHE A 183 6.98 -4.16 21.37
N HIS A 184 8.11 -3.59 20.96
CA HIS A 184 9.12 -2.99 21.83
C HIS A 184 9.45 -1.57 21.41
#